data_e25b3dba234d6e014f24d319b29771ef
#
_entry.id   e25b3dba234d6e014f24d319b29771ef
#
_cell.length_a   1.000
_cell.length_b   1.000
_cell.length_c   1.000
_cell.angle_alpha   90.00
_cell.angle_beta   90.00
_cell.angle_gamma   90.00
#
_symmetry.space_group_name_H-M   'P 1'
#
loop_
_entity.id
_entity.type
_entity.pdbx_description
1 polymer ?
#
loop_
_entity_poly.entity_id
_entity_poly.type
_entity_poly.pdbx_seq_one_letter_code
_entity_poly.pdbx_strand_id
1 'polypeptide(L)'
;MNGSKLPDDFYEKVNPRLQRRIGRELRLAYRILELGCGDCALAQYLRRTYAQRVTGVDISDSAFPRRDAPSESRDALRCLKADAADLGFMRDGRVDAVVAVWALHEMRDVEGCLREAFRVLRRGGKILIVDFPRQSVAQRLWKEQYHTVEEIDRMLRKAGFDEVRAKTVERGQVIWAMGFRLAGGDTDPSE
;
A
#
# COMPACT_ATOMS: atom_id res chain seq x y z
N MET A 1 -11.39 34.14 0.88
CA MET A 1 -10.23 33.30 1.17
C MET A 1 -9.72 32.76 -0.17
N ASN A 2 -8.57 33.25 -0.65
CA ASN A 2 -8.00 32.82 -1.92
C ASN A 2 -7.47 31.37 -1.76
N GLY A 3 -8.29 30.40 -2.11
CA GLY A 3 -7.82 29.02 -2.29
C GLY A 3 -6.88 28.99 -3.49
N SER A 4 -5.57 29.13 -3.27
CA SER A 4 -4.60 29.01 -4.34
C SER A 4 -4.79 27.65 -5.00
N LYS A 5 -5.22 27.64 -6.24
CA LYS A 5 -5.40 26.44 -7.05
C LYS A 5 -4.05 25.72 -7.12
N LEU A 6 -4.00 24.48 -6.60
CA LEU A 6 -2.77 23.71 -6.65
C LEU A 6 -2.36 23.43 -8.10
N PRO A 7 -1.06 23.44 -8.41
CA PRO A 7 -0.56 23.19 -9.76
C PRO A 7 -0.81 21.74 -10.19
N ASP A 8 -0.90 21.52 -11.49
CA ASP A 8 -1.18 20.17 -12.05
C ASP A 8 -0.02 19.19 -11.83
N ASP A 9 1.22 19.69 -11.69
CA ASP A 9 2.43 18.91 -11.35
C ASP A 9 2.60 18.68 -9.83
N PHE A 10 1.54 18.91 -9.04
CA PHE A 10 1.60 18.81 -7.58
C PHE A 10 2.11 17.43 -7.11
N TYR A 11 1.57 16.36 -7.67
CA TYR A 11 1.93 14.99 -7.24
C TYR A 11 3.35 14.61 -7.64
N GLU A 12 3.83 15.05 -8.79
CA GLU A 12 5.23 14.85 -9.19
C GLU A 12 6.20 15.47 -8.18
N LYS A 13 5.87 16.65 -7.67
CA LYS A 13 6.68 17.36 -6.67
C LYS A 13 6.63 16.75 -5.29
N VAL A 14 5.52 16.12 -4.90
CA VAL A 14 5.40 15.50 -3.57
C VAL A 14 5.88 14.05 -3.54
N ASN A 15 5.85 13.32 -4.65
CA ASN A 15 6.23 11.90 -4.71
C ASN A 15 7.59 11.58 -4.07
N PRO A 16 8.70 12.32 -4.30
CA PRO A 16 9.97 12.00 -3.67
C PRO A 16 9.95 12.14 -2.15
N ARG A 17 9.14 13.06 -1.60
CA ARG A 17 8.96 13.23 -0.15
C ARG A 17 8.11 12.11 0.43
N LEU A 18 7.04 11.74 -0.25
CA LEU A 18 6.17 10.63 0.14
C LEU A 18 6.94 9.32 0.15
N GLN A 19 7.72 9.04 -0.89
CA GLN A 19 8.55 7.84 -0.97
C GLN A 19 9.52 7.72 0.23
N ARG A 20 10.21 8.81 0.58
CA ARG A 20 11.06 8.85 1.78
C ARG A 20 10.28 8.65 3.08
N ARG A 21 9.06 9.21 3.17
CA ARG A 21 8.19 9.04 4.33
C ARG A 21 7.70 7.60 4.44
N ILE A 22 7.27 6.99 3.34
CA ILE A 22 6.89 5.56 3.26
C ILE A 22 8.05 4.69 3.72
N GLY A 23 9.25 4.90 3.20
CA GLY A 23 10.44 4.13 3.58
C GLY A 23 10.75 4.23 5.08
N ARG A 24 10.68 5.43 5.67
CA ARG A 24 10.85 5.60 7.12
C ARG A 24 9.76 4.90 7.94
N GLU A 25 8.50 4.95 7.46
CA GLU A 25 7.38 4.27 8.11
C GLU A 25 7.56 2.75 8.10
N LEU A 26 8.09 2.20 7.01
CA LEU A 26 8.27 0.76 6.80
C LEU A 26 9.68 0.26 7.18
N ARG A 27 10.57 1.10 7.72
CA ARG A 27 12.00 0.77 7.91
C ARG A 27 12.27 -0.46 8.79
N LEU A 28 11.33 -0.80 9.68
CA LEU A 28 11.46 -1.97 10.56
C LEU A 28 10.82 -3.25 9.99
N ALA A 29 10.11 -3.15 8.87
CA ALA A 29 9.57 -4.30 8.16
C ALA A 29 10.67 -4.90 7.29
N TYR A 30 10.87 -6.20 7.35
CA TYR A 30 11.84 -6.88 6.50
C TYR A 30 11.20 -7.47 5.24
N ARG A 31 10.01 -8.07 5.39
CA ARG A 31 9.23 -8.62 4.26
C ARG A 31 8.04 -7.72 4.00
N ILE A 32 7.98 -7.16 2.80
CA ILE A 32 6.93 -6.23 2.41
C ILE A 32 6.20 -6.78 1.19
N LEU A 33 4.89 -6.64 1.18
CA LEU A 33 4.03 -6.82 0.01
C LEU A 33 3.56 -5.44 -0.45
N GLU A 34 3.79 -5.13 -1.72
CA GLU A 34 3.25 -3.94 -2.39
C GLU A 34 2.08 -4.36 -3.29
N LEU A 35 0.90 -3.78 -3.07
CA LEU A 35 -0.31 -4.00 -3.86
C LEU A 35 -0.43 -2.90 -4.92
N GLY A 36 -0.60 -3.28 -6.19
CA GLY A 36 -0.60 -2.36 -7.32
C GLY A 36 0.79 -1.74 -7.52
N CYS A 37 1.81 -2.59 -7.73
CA CYS A 37 3.20 -2.13 -7.73
C CYS A 37 3.63 -1.43 -9.04
N GLY A 38 2.81 -1.48 -10.10
CA GLY A 38 3.12 -0.87 -11.38
C GLY A 38 4.51 -1.25 -11.89
N ASP A 39 5.39 -0.25 -12.05
CA ASP A 39 6.78 -0.43 -12.48
C ASP A 39 7.74 -0.91 -11.37
N CYS A 40 7.23 -1.25 -10.19
CA CYS A 40 8.00 -1.66 -9.02
C CYS A 40 9.01 -0.60 -8.51
N ALA A 41 8.81 0.69 -8.79
CA ALA A 41 9.75 1.73 -8.40
C ALA A 41 9.87 1.86 -6.87
N LEU A 42 8.75 1.80 -6.13
CA LEU A 42 8.78 1.82 -4.67
C LEU A 42 9.44 0.56 -4.12
N ALA A 43 9.13 -0.63 -4.64
CA ALA A 43 9.76 -1.89 -4.24
C ALA A 43 11.28 -1.83 -4.43
N GLN A 44 11.76 -1.30 -5.55
CA GLN A 44 13.19 -1.09 -5.80
C GLN A 44 13.82 -0.10 -4.82
N TYR A 45 13.15 1.00 -4.54
CA TYR A 45 13.60 2.00 -3.57
C TYR A 45 13.73 1.39 -2.17
N LEU A 46 12.70 0.69 -1.68
CA LEU A 46 12.70 0.05 -0.36
C LEU A 46 13.83 -0.98 -0.24
N ARG A 47 14.01 -1.81 -1.26
CA ARG A 47 15.11 -2.77 -1.31
C ARG A 47 16.49 -2.10 -1.25
N ARG A 48 16.71 -1.08 -2.09
CA ARG A 48 18.04 -0.42 -2.19
C ARG A 48 18.39 0.40 -0.95
N THR A 49 17.38 1.03 -0.34
CA THR A 49 17.60 1.98 0.77
C THR A 49 17.59 1.29 2.13
N TYR A 50 16.79 0.24 2.30
CA TYR A 50 16.55 -0.40 3.60
C TYR A 50 16.88 -1.90 3.62
N ALA A 51 17.41 -2.45 2.54
CA ALA A 51 17.73 -3.87 2.38
C ALA A 51 16.52 -4.80 2.62
N GLN A 52 15.31 -4.34 2.31
CA GLN A 52 14.08 -5.08 2.53
C GLN A 52 13.83 -6.10 1.41
N ARG A 53 13.10 -7.17 1.75
CA ARG A 53 12.56 -8.12 0.79
C ARG A 53 11.17 -7.67 0.37
N VAL A 54 11.00 -7.29 -0.88
CA VAL A 54 9.73 -6.77 -1.37
C VAL A 54 9.15 -7.67 -2.46
N THR A 55 7.91 -8.05 -2.29
CA THR A 55 7.09 -8.66 -3.35
C THR A 55 6.07 -7.61 -3.80
N GLY A 56 6.14 -7.19 -5.04
CA GLY A 56 5.13 -6.37 -5.68
C GLY A 56 4.16 -7.25 -6.45
N VAL A 57 2.87 -6.95 -6.37
CA VAL A 57 1.83 -7.55 -7.20
C VAL A 57 1.09 -6.48 -7.98
N ASP A 58 0.75 -6.79 -9.22
CA ASP A 58 -0.06 -5.95 -10.09
C ASP A 58 -0.88 -6.83 -11.02
N ILE A 59 -2.07 -6.36 -11.39
CA ILE A 59 -2.94 -7.06 -12.34
C ILE A 59 -2.34 -7.10 -13.76
N SER A 60 -1.46 -6.15 -14.06
CA SER A 60 -0.72 -6.03 -15.32
C SER A 60 0.78 -6.14 -15.09
N ASP A 61 1.46 -6.87 -15.95
CA ASP A 61 2.92 -6.98 -15.98
C ASP A 61 3.58 -6.06 -17.02
N SER A 62 2.78 -5.22 -17.71
CA SER A 62 3.25 -4.37 -18.81
C SER A 62 4.30 -3.34 -18.39
N ALA A 63 4.24 -2.86 -17.15
CA ALA A 63 5.18 -1.89 -16.59
C ALA A 63 6.34 -2.54 -15.81
N PHE A 64 6.35 -3.87 -15.63
CA PHE A 64 7.40 -4.52 -14.86
C PHE A 64 8.79 -4.29 -15.45
N PRO A 65 9.81 -4.11 -14.60
CA PRO A 65 11.17 -3.93 -15.08
C PRO A 65 11.62 -5.16 -15.87
N ARG A 66 12.26 -4.92 -17.04
CA ARG A 66 12.83 -5.99 -17.86
C ARG A 66 13.88 -6.76 -17.05
N ARG A 67 13.90 -8.07 -17.23
CA ARG A 67 14.79 -8.98 -16.49
C ARG A 67 16.17 -9.08 -17.17
N ASP A 68 16.86 -7.98 -17.37
CA ASP A 68 18.11 -7.95 -18.17
C ASP A 68 19.37 -8.22 -17.34
N ALA A 69 19.29 -8.56 -16.07
CA ALA A 69 20.50 -8.86 -15.27
C ALA A 69 20.37 -10.17 -14.48
N PRO A 70 21.38 -11.05 -14.50
CA PRO A 70 21.56 -12.10 -13.51
C PRO A 70 21.92 -11.41 -12.19
N SER A 71 20.93 -11.10 -11.35
CA SER A 71 21.22 -10.49 -10.06
C SER A 71 21.24 -11.57 -8.98
N GLU A 72 22.30 -11.58 -8.20
CA GLU A 72 22.48 -12.36 -6.98
C GLU A 72 21.39 -12.10 -5.92
N SER A 73 20.42 -11.25 -6.22
CA SER A 73 19.37 -10.78 -5.33
C SER A 73 17.94 -11.04 -5.82
N ARG A 74 17.72 -12.06 -6.67
CA ARG A 74 16.38 -12.44 -7.14
C ARG A 74 15.37 -12.69 -6.02
N ASP A 75 15.85 -13.07 -4.84
CA ASP A 75 15.01 -13.32 -3.66
C ASP A 75 14.59 -12.04 -2.92
N ALA A 76 15.24 -10.91 -3.18
CA ALA A 76 14.99 -9.67 -2.44
C ALA A 76 13.92 -8.76 -3.09
N LEU A 77 13.69 -8.90 -4.40
CA LEU A 77 12.64 -8.19 -5.13
C LEU A 77 11.98 -9.13 -6.13
N ARG A 78 10.66 -9.22 -6.05
CA ARG A 78 9.82 -9.97 -6.98
C ARG A 78 8.64 -9.10 -7.41
N CYS A 79 8.44 -8.95 -8.72
CA CYS A 79 7.23 -8.37 -9.28
C CYS A 79 6.43 -9.51 -9.92
N LEU A 80 5.20 -9.69 -9.50
CA LEU A 80 4.33 -10.80 -9.89
C LEU A 80 3.02 -10.26 -10.47
N LYS A 81 2.62 -10.79 -11.61
CA LYS A 81 1.28 -10.56 -12.13
C LYS A 81 0.29 -11.36 -11.31
N ALA A 82 -0.55 -10.69 -10.53
CA ALA A 82 -1.57 -11.30 -9.70
C ALA A 82 -2.66 -10.28 -9.36
N ASP A 83 -3.85 -10.78 -9.07
CA ASP A 83 -4.92 -9.98 -8.47
C ASP A 83 -4.62 -9.82 -6.97
N ALA A 84 -4.64 -8.58 -6.48
CA ALA A 84 -4.46 -8.28 -5.06
C ALA A 84 -5.59 -8.86 -4.17
N ALA A 85 -6.75 -9.20 -4.76
CA ALA A 85 -7.84 -9.88 -4.08
C ALA A 85 -7.68 -11.42 -4.03
N ASP A 86 -6.66 -11.97 -4.71
CA ASP A 86 -6.33 -13.40 -4.72
C ASP A 86 -4.82 -13.60 -4.59
N LEU A 87 -4.34 -13.66 -3.37
CA LEU A 87 -2.94 -13.90 -3.02
C LEU A 87 -2.69 -15.36 -2.61
N GLY A 88 -3.41 -16.32 -3.20
CA GLY A 88 -3.32 -17.75 -2.86
C GLY A 88 -1.91 -18.35 -2.95
N PHE A 89 -0.98 -17.72 -3.70
CA PHE A 89 0.44 -18.09 -3.74
C PHE A 89 1.22 -17.69 -2.47
N MET A 90 0.66 -16.83 -1.60
CA MET A 90 1.27 -16.35 -0.37
C MET A 90 0.57 -16.92 0.87
N ARG A 91 1.34 -17.54 1.75
CA ARG A 91 0.82 -18.11 2.99
C ARG A 91 0.42 -17.01 3.99
N ASP A 92 -0.46 -17.37 4.93
CA ASP A 92 -0.86 -16.52 6.05
C ASP A 92 0.35 -16.07 6.88
N GLY A 93 0.31 -14.84 7.37
CA GLY A 93 1.32 -14.32 8.27
C GLY A 93 2.73 -14.21 7.65
N ARG A 94 2.83 -14.08 6.33
CA ARG A 94 4.12 -14.15 5.61
C ARG A 94 4.89 -12.85 5.59
N VAL A 95 4.22 -11.71 5.70
CA VAL A 95 4.84 -10.38 5.55
C VAL A 95 4.73 -9.54 6.81
N ASP A 96 5.69 -8.64 7.02
CA ASP A 96 5.72 -7.70 8.14
C ASP A 96 4.89 -6.45 7.85
N ALA A 97 4.80 -6.06 6.59
CA ALA A 97 3.99 -4.94 6.15
C ALA A 97 3.38 -5.18 4.76
N VAL A 98 2.21 -4.58 4.56
CA VAL A 98 1.57 -4.41 3.25
C VAL A 98 1.53 -2.92 2.95
N VAL A 99 1.80 -2.54 1.71
CA VAL A 99 1.71 -1.15 1.26
C VAL A 99 0.95 -1.07 -0.06
N ALA A 100 0.07 -0.08 -0.20
CA ALA A 100 -0.57 0.30 -1.46
C ALA A 100 -0.36 1.80 -1.68
N VAL A 101 0.22 2.18 -2.82
CA VAL A 101 0.51 3.58 -3.15
C VAL A 101 -0.07 3.90 -4.51
N TRP A 102 -1.01 4.84 -4.55
CA TRP A 102 -1.73 5.26 -5.76
C TRP A 102 -2.44 4.10 -6.49
N ALA A 103 -2.91 3.10 -5.73
CA ALA A 103 -3.42 1.87 -6.31
C ALA A 103 -4.80 1.43 -5.79
N LEU A 104 -5.17 1.80 -4.56
CA LEU A 104 -6.39 1.28 -3.95
C LEU A 104 -7.64 1.68 -4.73
N HIS A 105 -7.68 2.90 -5.27
CA HIS A 105 -8.80 3.43 -6.05
C HIS A 105 -8.99 2.71 -7.40
N GLU A 106 -7.98 2.02 -7.92
CA GLU A 106 -8.06 1.25 -9.18
C GLU A 106 -8.49 -0.21 -8.95
N MET A 107 -8.52 -0.67 -7.70
CA MET A 107 -8.85 -2.06 -7.38
C MET A 107 -10.35 -2.33 -7.53
N ARG A 108 -10.71 -3.39 -8.25
CA ARG A 108 -12.12 -3.77 -8.47
C ARG A 108 -12.79 -4.31 -7.21
N ASP A 109 -12.09 -5.14 -6.44
CA ASP A 109 -12.54 -5.70 -5.16
C ASP A 109 -11.64 -5.23 -4.02
N VAL A 110 -11.82 -3.97 -3.61
CA VAL A 110 -11.05 -3.38 -2.50
C VAL A 110 -11.20 -4.18 -1.21
N GLU A 111 -12.42 -4.68 -0.91
CA GLU A 111 -12.65 -5.48 0.29
C GLU A 111 -11.89 -6.82 0.24
N GLY A 112 -11.87 -7.49 -0.92
CA GLY A 112 -11.06 -8.69 -1.14
C GLY A 112 -9.58 -8.42 -0.98
N CYS A 113 -9.07 -7.35 -1.58
CA CYS A 113 -7.67 -6.94 -1.44
C CYS A 113 -7.28 -6.69 0.02
N LEU A 114 -8.12 -6.01 0.80
CA LEU A 114 -7.86 -5.73 2.20
C LEU A 114 -7.96 -6.99 3.08
N ARG A 115 -8.86 -7.93 2.79
CA ARG A 115 -8.93 -9.24 3.47
C ARG A 115 -7.66 -10.06 3.21
N GLU A 116 -7.20 -10.13 1.96
CA GLU A 116 -5.96 -10.81 1.60
C GLU A 116 -4.74 -10.13 2.23
N ALA A 117 -4.67 -8.79 2.22
CA ALA A 117 -3.66 -8.03 2.92
C ALA A 117 -3.62 -8.38 4.41
N PHE A 118 -4.77 -8.45 5.07
CA PHE A 118 -4.87 -8.86 6.47
C PHE A 118 -4.39 -10.30 6.68
N ARG A 119 -4.81 -11.23 5.82
CA ARG A 119 -4.43 -12.65 5.92
C ARG A 119 -2.92 -12.86 5.83
N VAL A 120 -2.26 -12.21 4.85
CA VAL A 120 -0.83 -12.40 4.60
C VAL A 120 0.07 -11.65 5.59
N LEU A 121 -0.44 -10.63 6.27
CA LEU A 121 0.28 -9.94 7.34
C LEU A 121 0.49 -10.87 8.53
N ARG A 122 1.68 -10.88 9.10
CA ARG A 122 1.90 -11.53 10.41
C ARG A 122 1.19 -10.76 11.53
N ARG A 123 0.98 -11.39 12.67
CA ARG A 123 0.58 -10.72 13.91
C ARG A 123 1.59 -9.62 14.25
N GLY A 124 1.12 -8.44 14.61
CA GLY A 124 1.93 -7.23 14.81
C GLY A 124 2.39 -6.58 13.51
N GLY A 125 2.00 -7.10 12.35
CA GLY A 125 2.24 -6.49 11.06
C GLY A 125 1.29 -5.31 10.80
N LYS A 126 1.64 -4.47 9.83
CA LYS A 126 0.85 -3.29 9.48
C LYS A 126 0.57 -3.15 8.00
N ILE A 127 -0.54 -2.48 7.70
CA ILE A 127 -0.84 -1.97 6.36
C ILE A 127 -0.61 -0.46 6.32
N LEU A 128 -0.10 0.03 5.19
CA LEU A 128 0.00 1.45 4.86
C LEU A 128 -0.67 1.69 3.51
N ILE A 129 -1.63 2.59 3.48
CA ILE A 129 -2.30 3.06 2.26
C ILE A 129 -1.94 4.53 2.06
N VAL A 130 -1.45 4.85 0.86
CA VAL A 130 -1.21 6.21 0.40
C VAL A 130 -1.98 6.37 -0.90
N ASP A 131 -3.02 7.19 -0.89
CA ASP A 131 -3.90 7.32 -2.05
C ASP A 131 -4.47 8.75 -2.19
N PHE A 132 -5.15 8.99 -3.28
CA PHE A 132 -5.80 10.25 -3.56
C PHE A 132 -7.15 10.35 -2.81
N PRO A 133 -7.43 11.44 -2.11
CA PRO A 133 -8.75 11.64 -1.54
C PRO A 133 -9.76 12.10 -2.59
N ARG A 134 -11.03 11.76 -2.38
CA ARG A 134 -12.14 12.40 -3.09
C ARG A 134 -12.05 13.92 -2.94
N GLN A 135 -12.42 14.66 -3.98
CA GLN A 135 -12.32 16.12 -4.07
C GLN A 135 -10.87 16.68 -4.10
N SER A 136 -9.91 15.85 -4.43
CA SER A 136 -8.50 16.24 -4.61
C SER A 136 -8.23 16.85 -6.01
N VAL A 137 -7.00 17.32 -6.20
CA VAL A 137 -6.48 17.67 -7.53
C VAL A 137 -6.49 16.47 -8.47
N ALA A 138 -6.21 15.26 -7.96
CA ALA A 138 -6.25 14.02 -8.72
C ALA A 138 -7.62 13.80 -9.37
N GLN A 139 -8.70 13.94 -8.63
CA GLN A 139 -10.05 13.79 -9.19
C GLN A 139 -10.35 14.80 -10.30
N ARG A 140 -9.83 16.02 -10.18
CA ARG A 140 -9.96 17.04 -11.24
C ARG A 140 -9.17 16.69 -12.50
N LEU A 141 -7.95 16.13 -12.33
CA LEU A 141 -7.03 15.83 -13.43
C LEU A 141 -7.42 14.54 -14.16
N TRP A 142 -7.71 13.47 -13.40
CA TRP A 142 -7.88 12.13 -13.98
C TRP A 142 -9.33 11.66 -14.00
N LYS A 143 -10.25 12.36 -13.28
CA LYS A 143 -11.70 12.09 -13.26
C LYS A 143 -12.10 10.69 -12.81
N GLU A 144 -11.26 10.06 -12.02
CA GLU A 144 -11.52 8.73 -11.46
C GLU A 144 -12.30 8.82 -10.15
N GLN A 145 -12.75 7.67 -9.65
CA GLN A 145 -13.45 7.57 -8.37
C GLN A 145 -12.45 7.30 -7.26
N TYR A 146 -12.35 8.23 -6.32
CA TYR A 146 -11.49 8.13 -5.16
C TYR A 146 -12.30 7.96 -3.88
N HIS A 147 -11.67 7.35 -2.88
CA HIS A 147 -12.26 7.17 -1.55
C HIS A 147 -12.11 8.42 -0.69
N THR A 148 -12.98 8.56 0.32
CA THR A 148 -12.75 9.50 1.42
C THR A 148 -11.88 8.84 2.50
N VAL A 149 -11.36 9.67 3.43
CA VAL A 149 -10.62 9.17 4.60
C VAL A 149 -11.48 8.22 5.45
N GLU A 150 -12.75 8.57 5.63
CA GLU A 150 -13.72 7.81 6.43
C GLU A 150 -14.09 6.48 5.77
N GLU A 151 -14.15 6.46 4.43
CA GLU A 151 -14.37 5.21 3.70
C GLU A 151 -13.20 4.24 3.88
N ILE A 152 -11.95 4.73 3.74
CA ILE A 152 -10.75 3.90 3.94
C ILE A 152 -10.65 3.43 5.40
N ASP A 153 -10.91 4.30 6.38
CA ASP A 153 -10.92 3.91 7.80
C ASP A 153 -11.92 2.75 8.03
N ARG A 154 -13.13 2.90 7.52
CA ARG A 154 -14.19 1.88 7.67
C ARG A 154 -13.83 0.56 6.98
N MET A 155 -13.27 0.62 5.76
CA MET A 155 -12.87 -0.57 5.01
C MET A 155 -11.74 -1.32 5.72
N LEU A 156 -10.76 -0.61 6.27
CA LEU A 156 -9.68 -1.23 7.06
C LEU A 156 -10.23 -1.93 8.30
N ARG A 157 -11.11 -1.28 9.08
CA ARG A 157 -11.74 -1.90 10.26
C ARG A 157 -12.59 -3.11 9.88
N LYS A 158 -13.36 -3.02 8.79
CA LYS A 158 -14.16 -4.14 8.28
C LYS A 158 -13.30 -5.35 7.89
N ALA A 159 -12.10 -5.10 7.37
CA ALA A 159 -11.13 -6.14 7.03
C ALA A 159 -10.41 -6.75 8.24
N GLY A 160 -10.66 -6.25 9.46
CA GLY A 160 -10.09 -6.77 10.71
C GLY A 160 -8.88 -6.01 11.24
N PHE A 161 -8.50 -4.89 10.63
CA PHE A 161 -7.37 -4.09 11.12
C PHE A 161 -7.75 -3.32 12.39
N ASP A 162 -6.85 -3.34 13.35
CA ASP A 162 -6.91 -2.60 14.61
C ASP A 162 -6.11 -1.31 14.52
N GLU A 163 -6.28 -0.42 15.51
CA GLU A 163 -5.57 0.85 15.64
C GLU A 163 -5.54 1.67 14.35
N VAL A 164 -6.63 1.62 13.58
CA VAL A 164 -6.72 2.31 12.30
C VAL A 164 -6.60 3.81 12.50
N ARG A 165 -5.69 4.41 11.75
CA ARG A 165 -5.44 5.87 11.72
C ARG A 165 -5.41 6.32 10.27
N ALA A 166 -6.45 7.02 9.86
CA ALA A 166 -6.56 7.59 8.52
C ALA A 166 -6.65 9.12 8.59
N LYS A 167 -5.92 9.81 7.74
CA LYS A 167 -5.93 11.27 7.65
C LYS A 167 -5.47 11.74 6.29
N THR A 168 -5.75 12.99 5.96
CA THR A 168 -5.11 13.63 4.83
C THR A 168 -3.77 14.26 5.23
N VAL A 169 -2.85 14.27 4.28
CA VAL A 169 -1.55 14.95 4.36
C VAL A 169 -1.33 15.77 3.09
N GLU A 170 -0.16 16.39 2.92
CA GLU A 170 0.19 17.17 1.73
C GLU A 170 -0.94 18.15 1.33
N ARG A 171 -1.32 19.03 2.26
CA ARG A 171 -2.39 20.03 2.10
C ARG A 171 -3.77 19.42 1.78
N GLY A 172 -4.06 18.23 2.31
CA GLY A 172 -5.34 17.56 2.07
C GLY A 172 -5.42 16.81 0.73
N GLN A 173 -4.30 16.64 0.02
CA GLN A 173 -4.28 16.06 -1.32
C GLN A 173 -3.87 14.58 -1.34
N VAL A 174 -3.50 14.03 -0.21
CA VAL A 174 -3.05 12.64 -0.09
C VAL A 174 -3.67 12.04 1.16
N ILE A 175 -4.28 10.88 1.03
CA ILE A 175 -4.66 10.04 2.17
C ILE A 175 -3.43 9.29 2.65
N TRP A 176 -3.25 9.26 3.96
CA TRP A 176 -2.28 8.44 4.67
C TRP A 176 -3.04 7.64 5.70
N ALA A 177 -3.23 6.35 5.44
CA ALA A 177 -3.96 5.46 6.33
C ALA A 177 -3.11 4.26 6.74
N MET A 178 -3.21 3.89 8.00
CA MET A 178 -2.51 2.74 8.59
C MET A 178 -3.46 1.94 9.46
N GLY A 179 -3.23 0.64 9.53
CA GLY A 179 -3.88 -0.27 10.45
C GLY A 179 -2.92 -1.40 10.83
N PHE A 180 -3.20 -2.09 11.91
CA PHE A 180 -2.36 -3.18 12.41
C PHE A 180 -3.15 -4.48 12.48
N ARG A 181 -2.50 -5.61 12.19
CA ARG A 181 -3.01 -6.91 12.57
C ARG A 181 -2.49 -7.23 13.97
N LEU A 182 -3.23 -6.87 15.00
CA LEU A 182 -2.86 -7.17 16.37
C LEU A 182 -2.90 -8.68 16.64
N ALA A 183 -2.19 -9.12 17.65
CA ALA A 183 -2.39 -10.46 18.20
C ALA A 183 -3.81 -10.47 18.79
N GLY A 184 -4.72 -11.22 18.16
CA GLY A 184 -6.01 -11.47 18.78
C GLY A 184 -5.77 -11.94 20.21
N GLY A 185 -6.44 -11.35 21.20
CA GLY A 185 -6.52 -11.96 22.49
C GLY A 185 -7.08 -13.38 22.27
N ASP A 186 -6.35 -14.39 22.69
CA ASP A 186 -6.89 -15.73 22.79
C ASP A 186 -8.04 -15.67 23.82
N THR A 187 -9.23 -15.29 23.37
CA THR A 187 -10.42 -15.70 24.10
C THR A 187 -10.57 -17.19 23.79
N ASP A 188 -9.94 -17.99 24.63
CA ASP A 188 -10.25 -19.41 24.73
C ASP A 188 -11.76 -19.52 25.01
N PRO A 189 -12.55 -20.16 24.11
CA PRO A 189 -13.98 -20.30 24.36
C PRO A 189 -14.31 -21.42 25.35
N SER A 190 -13.36 -21.79 26.23
CA SER A 190 -13.50 -22.84 27.23
C SER A 190 -13.24 -22.36 28.66
N GLU A 191 -13.88 -21.21 29.08
CA GLU A 191 -14.21 -20.95 30.49
C GLU A 191 -15.71 -20.72 30.67
#